data_7469017e8e45810fc1fbae6d172845dc
#
_entry.id   7469017e8e45810fc1fbae6d172845dc
#
_cell.length_a   1.000
_cell.length_b   1.000
_cell.length_c   1.000
_cell.angle_alpha   90.00
_cell.angle_beta   90.00
_cell.angle_gamma   90.00
#
_symmetry.space_group_name_H-M   'P 1'
#
loop_
_entity.id
_entity.type
_entity.pdbx_description
1 polymer ?
#
loop_
_entity_poly.entity_id
_entity_poly.type
_entity_poly.pdbx_seq_one_letter_code
_entity_poly.pdbx_strand_id
1 'polypeptide(L)'
;MLLTRKSTSTGASSSRLVSTLARGVSRAVPTMDRRAFLRRSGMGVGAGIAVSQLTLVKKAEATTPARAGMTGTGKIEVKRTVCGHCSVGCAVDAVVENGVWVRQEAVFDSPINLGAHCAKGAALREHGHGEFRLRYPMKLVNGKYERITWDTALAEISTKMLDLRKASGPDSVYVIGSSKHNNEQAYLLRKWVSFWGSNNCDHQARICHSTTVAGVANTWGYGAMTNSYNDMQNSKCALYIGSNAAEAHPVSLLHMLHAKEAGCKMIVVDPRFTRTAARADEFIRLRSGSDIPFLFGMLYHIFKNGWEDTKYINDRVYGMDKVKEEVMAKWTPDKVEEACGVPEARVYMAAEMMAKNRPSTIVWCMGQTQHTTGNAVVRASCILQLVLGNVGVSGGGTNIFRGHDNVQGATDVGPNPDSLPGYYG
;
A
#
# COMPACT_ATOMS: atom_id res chain seq x y z
N MET A 1 -6.52 38.65 9.27
CA MET A 1 -7.42 38.79 10.42
C MET A 1 -7.07 37.65 11.39
N LEU A 2 -6.28 37.95 12.41
CA LEU A 2 -5.75 36.97 13.38
C LEU A 2 -6.73 36.86 14.56
N LEU A 3 -7.24 35.69 14.80
CA LEU A 3 -8.09 35.41 15.98
C LEU A 3 -7.20 35.07 17.18
N THR A 4 -7.09 35.98 18.09
CA THR A 4 -6.48 35.78 19.44
C THR A 4 -7.52 35.19 20.38
N ARG A 5 -7.23 34.05 20.97
CA ARG A 5 -8.04 33.39 22.02
C ARG A 5 -7.72 33.98 23.36
N LYS A 6 -8.70 34.58 24.04
CA LYS A 6 -8.61 34.99 25.44
C LYS A 6 -8.67 33.75 26.35
N SER A 7 -7.69 33.61 27.25
CA SER A 7 -7.72 32.62 28.32
C SER A 7 -8.37 33.22 29.56
N THR A 8 -9.39 32.57 30.12
CA THR A 8 -9.90 32.84 31.44
C THR A 8 -9.20 31.92 32.44
N SER A 9 -8.48 32.50 33.37
CA SER A 9 -7.82 31.83 34.46
C SER A 9 -8.75 31.69 35.67
N THR A 10 -8.94 30.48 36.19
CA THR A 10 -9.29 30.26 37.61
C THR A 10 -8.67 28.94 38.04
N GLY A 11 -7.83 28.98 39.10
CA GLY A 11 -7.29 27.77 39.72
C GLY A 11 -5.83 27.87 40.16
N ALA A 12 -5.55 28.75 41.16
CA ALA A 12 -4.25 28.76 41.81
C ALA A 12 -4.22 27.72 42.93
N SER A 13 -3.28 26.72 42.83
CA SER A 13 -2.61 26.16 44.03
C SER A 13 -1.50 25.12 43.81
N SER A 14 -1.11 24.80 42.58
CA SER A 14 -0.03 23.81 42.35
C SER A 14 1.29 24.39 41.84
N SER A 15 1.39 25.69 41.62
CA SER A 15 2.55 26.31 40.95
C SER A 15 3.77 26.57 41.86
N ARG A 16 3.64 26.58 43.17
CA ARG A 16 4.76 26.91 44.09
C ARG A 16 5.74 25.75 44.31
N LEU A 17 5.30 24.51 44.32
CA LEU A 17 6.17 23.33 44.50
C LEU A 17 7.04 23.03 43.25
N VAL A 18 6.47 23.18 42.07
CA VAL A 18 7.18 22.96 40.82
C VAL A 18 8.23 24.04 40.55
N SER A 19 7.95 25.30 40.92
CA SER A 19 8.90 26.41 40.76
C SER A 19 10.08 26.36 41.76
N THR A 20 9.88 25.76 42.91
CA THR A 20 10.95 25.60 43.92
C THR A 20 11.89 24.46 43.58
N LEU A 21 11.38 23.36 43.03
CA LEU A 21 12.18 22.25 42.49
C LEU A 21 12.98 22.68 41.27
N ALA A 22 12.39 23.44 40.35
CA ALA A 22 13.09 23.94 39.14
C ALA A 22 14.25 24.91 39.51
N ARG A 23 14.14 25.74 40.56
CA ARG A 23 15.21 26.62 41.04
C ARG A 23 16.32 25.88 41.78
N GLY A 24 16.03 24.75 42.43
CA GLY A 24 17.01 23.90 43.08
C GLY A 24 17.93 23.17 42.11
N VAL A 25 17.36 22.68 41.04
CA VAL A 25 18.10 21.93 40.01
C VAL A 25 19.03 22.83 39.16
N SER A 26 18.62 24.09 38.89
CA SER A 26 19.42 25.02 38.10
C SER A 26 20.71 25.51 38.76
N ARG A 27 20.83 25.39 40.11
CA ARG A 27 22.03 25.77 40.86
C ARG A 27 23.07 24.66 41.02
N ALA A 28 22.73 23.42 40.72
CA ALA A 28 23.60 22.26 40.92
C ALA A 28 24.23 21.72 39.63
N VAL A 29 23.97 22.33 38.47
CA VAL A 29 24.52 21.85 37.17
C VAL A 29 25.66 22.79 36.75
N PRO A 30 26.91 22.29 36.61
CA PRO A 30 27.99 23.08 36.05
C PRO A 30 27.67 23.41 34.58
N THR A 31 28.10 24.58 34.15
CA THR A 31 27.94 25.05 32.75
C THR A 31 28.50 24.03 31.79
N MET A 32 27.62 23.25 31.18
CA MET A 32 27.95 22.27 30.17
C MET A 32 27.45 22.76 28.82
N ASP A 33 28.23 22.50 27.80
CA ASP A 33 27.85 22.67 26.40
C ASP A 33 26.54 21.90 26.11
N ARG A 34 25.69 22.51 25.30
CA ARG A 34 24.38 22.00 24.91
C ARG A 34 24.41 20.56 24.36
N ARG A 35 25.48 20.19 23.68
CA ARG A 35 25.69 18.85 23.11
C ARG A 35 26.08 17.81 24.18
N ALA A 36 26.86 18.19 25.16
CA ALA A 36 27.25 17.34 26.30
C ALA A 36 26.07 17.14 27.26
N PHE A 37 25.21 18.18 27.46
CA PHE A 37 23.98 18.07 28.20
C PHE A 37 23.01 17.07 27.54
N LEU A 38 22.79 17.17 26.25
CA LEU A 38 21.88 16.25 25.52
C LEU A 38 22.36 14.80 25.49
N ARG A 39 23.68 14.57 25.43
CA ARG A 39 24.25 13.21 25.48
C ARG A 39 24.14 12.58 26.88
N ARG A 40 24.33 13.34 27.95
CA ARG A 40 24.28 12.81 29.31
C ARG A 40 22.84 12.70 29.85
N SER A 41 21.97 13.64 29.50
CA SER A 41 20.54 13.55 29.87
C SER A 41 19.84 12.45 29.04
N GLY A 42 20.24 12.22 27.78
CA GLY A 42 19.72 11.12 26.95
C GLY A 42 20.03 9.73 27.52
N MET A 43 21.21 9.52 28.08
CA MET A 43 21.54 8.23 28.74
C MET A 43 20.86 8.03 30.10
N GLY A 44 20.72 9.10 30.90
CA GLY A 44 20.02 9.01 32.19
C GLY A 44 18.50 8.86 32.05
N VAL A 45 17.90 9.55 31.10
CA VAL A 45 16.46 9.49 30.78
C VAL A 45 16.14 8.18 30.03
N GLY A 46 17.05 7.70 29.16
CA GLY A 46 16.88 6.42 28.47
C GLY A 46 16.83 5.21 29.40
N ALA A 47 17.68 5.16 30.44
CA ALA A 47 17.66 4.09 31.44
C ALA A 47 16.42 4.17 32.34
N GLY A 48 16.01 5.38 32.76
CA GLY A 48 14.80 5.60 33.56
C GLY A 48 13.50 5.30 32.80
N ILE A 49 13.46 5.62 31.50
CA ILE A 49 12.31 5.35 30.62
C ILE A 49 12.23 3.85 30.29
N ALA A 50 13.35 3.15 30.09
CA ALA A 50 13.34 1.72 29.83
C ALA A 50 12.79 0.91 31.00
N VAL A 51 13.08 1.31 32.24
CA VAL A 51 12.54 0.64 33.45
C VAL A 51 11.08 1.05 33.71
N SER A 52 10.67 2.28 33.40
CA SER A 52 9.29 2.74 33.55
C SER A 52 8.37 2.25 32.42
N GLN A 53 8.91 2.02 31.22
CA GLN A 53 8.14 1.47 30.09
C GLN A 53 7.76 0.01 30.33
N LEU A 54 8.64 -0.81 30.95
CA LEU A 54 8.33 -2.19 31.33
C LEU A 54 7.20 -2.29 32.39
N THR A 55 7.04 -1.27 33.23
CA THR A 55 5.94 -1.21 34.22
C THR A 55 4.69 -0.52 33.68
N LEU A 56 4.83 0.43 32.74
CA LEU A 56 3.70 1.11 32.11
C LEU A 56 3.00 0.25 31.05
N VAL A 57 3.75 -0.58 30.31
CA VAL A 57 3.15 -1.52 29.34
C VAL A 57 2.28 -2.56 30.05
N LYS A 58 2.70 -3.11 31.20
CA LYS A 58 1.86 -4.00 32.01
C LYS A 58 0.64 -3.31 32.63
N LYS A 59 0.70 -2.00 32.88
CA LYS A 59 -0.44 -1.23 33.40
C LYS A 59 -1.36 -0.71 32.31
N ALA A 60 -0.86 -0.50 31.09
CA ALA A 60 -1.68 -0.09 29.95
C ALA A 60 -2.56 -1.21 29.41
N GLU A 61 -2.17 -2.47 29.56
CA GLU A 61 -3.03 -3.62 29.27
C GLU A 61 -4.22 -3.74 30.25
N ALA A 62 -4.15 -3.12 31.43
CA ALA A 62 -5.16 -3.26 32.49
C ALA A 62 -6.18 -2.10 32.58
N THR A 63 -5.99 -1.00 31.87
CA THR A 63 -6.93 0.13 31.94
C THR A 63 -7.13 0.78 30.57
N THR A 64 -8.09 0.25 29.80
CA THR A 64 -8.74 1.08 28.79
C THR A 64 -9.55 2.13 29.55
N PRO A 65 -9.22 3.44 29.47
CA PRO A 65 -9.99 4.44 30.20
C PRO A 65 -11.43 4.43 29.69
N ALA A 66 -12.39 4.21 30.58
CA ALA A 66 -13.78 4.46 30.27
C ALA A 66 -13.92 5.95 29.95
N ARG A 67 -14.02 6.29 28.68
CA ARG A 67 -14.26 7.67 28.25
C ARG A 67 -15.68 8.07 28.65
N ALA A 68 -15.81 9.24 29.26
CA ALA A 68 -17.09 9.86 29.58
C ALA A 68 -18.00 9.86 28.35
N GLY A 69 -19.14 9.19 28.45
CA GLY A 69 -20.11 8.98 27.39
C GLY A 69 -20.50 7.51 27.13
N MET A 70 -19.77 6.54 27.70
CA MET A 70 -20.15 5.13 27.64
C MET A 70 -20.91 4.75 28.91
N THR A 71 -22.22 4.82 28.86
CA THR A 71 -23.12 4.39 29.94
C THR A 71 -23.65 2.98 29.75
N GLY A 72 -22.86 2.11 29.09
CA GLY A 72 -23.30 0.75 28.79
C GLY A 72 -22.72 -0.27 29.77
N THR A 73 -23.58 -1.03 30.42
CA THR A 73 -23.27 -2.31 31.10
C THR A 73 -23.06 -3.45 30.09
N GLY A 74 -22.84 -3.09 28.83
CA GLY A 74 -22.76 -4.03 27.71
C GLY A 74 -21.39 -4.70 27.59
N LYS A 75 -21.36 -5.90 26.98
CA LYS A 75 -20.14 -6.61 26.65
C LYS A 75 -19.34 -5.83 25.60
N ILE A 76 -18.15 -5.36 25.97
CA ILE A 76 -17.22 -4.70 25.04
C ILE A 76 -16.22 -5.73 24.56
N GLU A 77 -16.04 -5.84 23.27
CA GLU A 77 -15.03 -6.67 22.61
C GLU A 77 -14.14 -5.80 21.72
N VAL A 78 -12.84 -6.06 21.72
CA VAL A 78 -11.90 -5.45 20.78
C VAL A 78 -11.49 -6.53 19.76
N LYS A 79 -11.75 -6.28 18.49
CA LYS A 79 -11.45 -7.22 17.40
C LYS A 79 -10.46 -6.59 16.43
N ARG A 80 -9.28 -7.19 16.32
CA ARG A 80 -8.30 -6.76 15.33
C ARG A 80 -8.77 -7.12 13.93
N THR A 81 -8.68 -6.16 13.02
CA THR A 81 -9.03 -6.32 11.61
C THR A 81 -8.10 -5.49 10.72
N VAL A 82 -8.34 -5.53 9.43
CA VAL A 82 -7.56 -4.80 8.42
C VAL A 82 -8.47 -3.84 7.67
N CYS A 83 -7.94 -2.66 7.38
CA CYS A 83 -8.65 -1.64 6.59
C CYS A 83 -8.94 -2.15 5.17
N GLY A 84 -10.22 -2.13 4.78
CA GLY A 84 -10.69 -2.62 3.49
C GLY A 84 -10.67 -1.57 2.36
N HIS A 85 -9.85 -0.52 2.41
CA HIS A 85 -9.86 0.52 1.38
C HIS A 85 -8.79 0.35 0.31
N CYS A 86 -7.56 0.01 0.67
CA CYS A 86 -6.46 -0.16 -0.28
C CYS A 86 -5.48 -1.23 0.19
N SER A 87 -4.56 -1.60 -0.69
CA SER A 87 -3.60 -2.69 -0.46
C SER A 87 -2.54 -2.43 0.61
N VAL A 88 -2.49 -1.25 1.22
CA VAL A 88 -1.55 -1.00 2.34
C VAL A 88 -1.82 -1.94 3.50
N GLY A 89 -3.11 -2.31 3.74
CA GLY A 89 -3.44 -3.29 4.76
C GLY A 89 -3.25 -2.77 6.18
N CYS A 90 -3.60 -1.50 6.43
CA CYS A 90 -3.50 -0.89 7.76
C CYS A 90 -4.30 -1.70 8.80
N ALA A 91 -3.65 -2.10 9.89
CA ALA A 91 -4.31 -2.77 11.00
C ALA A 91 -5.19 -1.78 11.79
N VAL A 92 -6.34 -2.27 12.23
CA VAL A 92 -7.36 -1.52 12.97
C VAL A 92 -7.89 -2.38 14.10
N ASP A 93 -8.00 -1.85 15.30
CA ASP A 93 -8.73 -2.48 16.39
C ASP A 93 -10.17 -1.94 16.43
N ALA A 94 -11.13 -2.79 16.07
CA ALA A 94 -12.55 -2.47 16.12
C ALA A 94 -13.10 -2.69 17.53
N VAL A 95 -13.62 -1.64 18.15
CA VAL A 95 -14.29 -1.72 19.44
C VAL A 95 -15.77 -1.98 19.20
N VAL A 96 -16.22 -3.14 19.64
CA VAL A 96 -17.59 -3.66 19.45
C VAL A 96 -18.29 -3.67 20.79
N GLU A 97 -19.42 -2.98 20.89
CA GLU A 97 -20.30 -2.96 22.07
C GLU A 97 -21.63 -3.60 21.70
N ASN A 98 -22.01 -4.66 22.40
CA ASN A 98 -23.25 -5.41 22.14
C ASN A 98 -23.43 -5.82 20.67
N GLY A 99 -22.36 -6.22 20.00
CA GLY A 99 -22.38 -6.63 18.59
C GLY A 99 -22.33 -5.48 17.58
N VAL A 100 -22.28 -4.23 18.03
CA VAL A 100 -22.20 -3.04 17.17
C VAL A 100 -20.78 -2.46 17.21
N TRP A 101 -20.19 -2.24 16.06
CA TRP A 101 -18.90 -1.53 15.94
C TRP A 101 -19.09 -0.05 16.23
N VAL A 102 -18.70 0.39 17.43
CA VAL A 102 -18.95 1.75 17.94
C VAL A 102 -17.78 2.72 17.67
N ARG A 103 -16.54 2.24 17.66
CA ARG A 103 -15.35 3.04 17.33
C ARG A 103 -14.19 2.16 16.89
N GLN A 104 -13.13 2.78 16.40
CA GLN A 104 -11.88 2.09 16.06
C GLN A 104 -10.70 2.74 16.77
N GLU A 105 -9.69 1.93 17.06
CA GLU A 105 -8.45 2.34 17.69
C GLU A 105 -7.26 2.07 16.78
N ALA A 106 -6.19 2.83 17.00
CA ALA A 106 -4.92 2.68 16.30
C ALA A 106 -4.17 1.44 16.79
N VAL A 107 -3.53 0.74 15.86
CA VAL A 107 -2.70 -0.45 16.14
C VAL A 107 -1.24 -0.07 16.00
N PHE A 108 -0.61 0.33 17.12
CA PHE A 108 0.76 0.82 17.13
C PHE A 108 1.83 -0.25 16.93
N ASP A 109 1.52 -1.50 17.24
CA ASP A 109 2.39 -2.67 17.04
C ASP A 109 2.35 -3.22 15.60
N SER A 110 1.50 -2.66 14.74
CA SER A 110 1.49 -3.02 13.31
C SER A 110 2.71 -2.47 12.59
N PRO A 111 3.56 -3.31 11.97
CA PRO A 111 4.74 -2.86 11.24
C PRO A 111 4.38 -2.10 9.96
N ILE A 112 3.15 -2.22 9.47
CA ILE A 112 2.70 -1.63 8.21
C ILE A 112 2.25 -0.19 8.40
N ASN A 113 1.41 0.09 9.39
CA ASN A 113 0.85 1.44 9.57
C ASN A 113 1.29 2.14 10.85
N LEU A 114 1.99 1.48 11.78
CA LEU A 114 2.55 2.06 13.00
C LEU A 114 1.54 2.95 13.76
N GLY A 115 0.27 2.54 13.79
CA GLY A 115 -0.83 3.31 14.37
C GLY A 115 -1.43 4.41 13.46
N ALA A 116 -0.85 4.68 12.29
CA ALA A 116 -1.34 5.70 11.39
C ALA A 116 -2.56 5.23 10.58
N HIS A 117 -3.51 6.15 10.36
CA HIS A 117 -4.62 5.99 9.44
C HIS A 117 -4.74 7.20 8.51
N CYS A 118 -5.12 6.98 7.26
CA CYS A 118 -5.57 8.06 6.38
C CYS A 118 -7.06 8.36 6.61
N ALA A 119 -7.59 9.41 5.99
CA ALA A 119 -8.99 9.78 6.11
C ALA A 119 -9.97 8.63 5.77
N LYS A 120 -9.63 7.79 4.76
CA LYS A 120 -10.44 6.62 4.39
C LYS A 120 -10.45 5.57 5.52
N GLY A 121 -9.28 5.27 6.09
CA GLY A 121 -9.16 4.32 7.20
C GLY A 121 -9.85 4.83 8.46
N ALA A 122 -9.80 6.13 8.72
CA ALA A 122 -10.51 6.75 9.86
C ALA A 122 -12.03 6.64 9.75
N ALA A 123 -12.58 6.60 8.52
CA ALA A 123 -14.01 6.45 8.26
C ALA A 123 -14.47 4.99 8.04
N LEU A 124 -13.61 4.00 8.33
CA LEU A 124 -13.88 2.59 8.02
C LEU A 124 -15.15 2.07 8.72
N ARG A 125 -15.41 2.49 9.96
CA ARG A 125 -16.61 2.13 10.71
C ARG A 125 -17.91 2.42 9.93
N GLU A 126 -17.97 3.54 9.21
CA GLU A 126 -19.16 3.94 8.46
C GLU A 126 -19.51 2.94 7.34
N HIS A 127 -18.54 2.26 6.79
CA HIS A 127 -18.75 1.17 5.83
C HIS A 127 -19.28 -0.11 6.49
N GLY A 128 -18.84 -0.39 7.72
CA GLY A 128 -19.25 -1.58 8.48
C GLY A 128 -20.64 -1.45 9.10
N HIS A 129 -20.91 -0.33 9.75
CA HIS A 129 -22.10 -0.08 10.56
C HIS A 129 -22.74 1.30 10.30
N GLY A 130 -22.51 1.88 9.13
CA GLY A 130 -23.14 3.14 8.72
C GLY A 130 -24.65 3.05 8.60
N GLU A 131 -25.31 4.18 8.76
CA GLU A 131 -26.76 4.32 8.73
C GLU A 131 -27.38 3.81 7.42
N PHE A 132 -26.72 4.07 6.29
CA PHE A 132 -27.19 3.72 4.95
C PHE A 132 -26.82 2.30 4.49
N ARG A 133 -26.18 1.51 5.36
CA ARG A 133 -25.79 0.15 4.99
C ARG A 133 -27.02 -0.75 4.87
N LEU A 134 -27.12 -1.49 3.75
CA LEU A 134 -28.14 -2.52 3.58
C LEU A 134 -27.98 -3.62 4.63
N ARG A 135 -29.08 -3.96 5.31
CA ARG A 135 -29.13 -4.98 6.38
C ARG A 135 -29.95 -6.20 6.01
N TYR A 136 -30.76 -6.08 4.96
CA TYR A 136 -31.70 -7.10 4.52
C TYR A 136 -31.74 -7.19 3.00
N PRO A 137 -32.08 -8.35 2.43
CA PRO A 137 -32.36 -8.46 1.01
C PRO A 137 -33.54 -7.56 0.61
N MET A 138 -33.41 -6.97 -0.57
CA MET A 138 -34.41 -6.07 -1.13
C MET A 138 -34.83 -6.59 -2.52
N LYS A 139 -36.10 -6.60 -2.82
CA LYS A 139 -36.66 -6.97 -4.11
C LYS A 139 -37.37 -5.77 -4.75
N LEU A 140 -37.16 -5.55 -6.03
CA LEU A 140 -37.81 -4.51 -6.78
C LEU A 140 -39.22 -4.99 -7.12
N VAL A 141 -40.26 -4.34 -6.56
CA VAL A 141 -41.66 -4.62 -6.81
C VAL A 141 -42.35 -3.32 -7.26
N ASN A 142 -42.95 -3.31 -8.44
CA ASN A 142 -43.64 -2.13 -9.00
C ASN A 142 -42.81 -0.82 -8.93
N GLY A 143 -41.51 -0.91 -9.22
CA GLY A 143 -40.58 0.26 -9.22
C GLY A 143 -40.10 0.71 -7.84
N LYS A 144 -40.46 0.01 -6.76
CA LYS A 144 -39.97 0.28 -5.39
C LYS A 144 -39.26 -0.94 -4.83
N TYR A 145 -38.18 -0.69 -4.06
CA TYR A 145 -37.49 -1.74 -3.34
C TYR A 145 -38.23 -2.08 -2.04
N GLU A 146 -38.64 -3.33 -1.92
CA GLU A 146 -39.29 -3.88 -0.73
C GLU A 146 -38.35 -4.87 -0.02
N ARG A 147 -38.39 -4.85 1.31
CA ARG A 147 -37.64 -5.79 2.12
C ARG A 147 -38.27 -7.18 2.02
N ILE A 148 -37.43 -8.19 1.78
CA ILE A 148 -37.81 -9.60 1.83
C ILE A 148 -36.96 -10.37 2.85
N THR A 149 -37.32 -11.59 3.17
CA THR A 149 -36.52 -12.48 4.02
C THR A 149 -35.39 -13.10 3.24
N TRP A 150 -34.33 -13.55 3.93
CA TRP A 150 -33.26 -14.31 3.31
C TRP A 150 -33.73 -15.60 2.67
N ASP A 151 -34.65 -16.32 3.32
CA ASP A 151 -35.22 -17.57 2.79
C ASP A 151 -35.94 -17.32 1.47
N THR A 152 -36.76 -16.26 1.40
CA THR A 152 -37.44 -15.87 0.16
C THR A 152 -36.42 -15.52 -0.93
N ALA A 153 -35.38 -14.70 -0.62
CA ALA A 153 -34.36 -14.31 -1.58
C ALA A 153 -33.60 -15.52 -2.12
N LEU A 154 -33.14 -16.41 -1.23
CA LEU A 154 -32.40 -17.60 -1.62
C LEU A 154 -33.24 -18.59 -2.42
N ALA A 155 -34.50 -18.82 -2.04
CA ALA A 155 -35.40 -19.69 -2.78
C ALA A 155 -35.66 -19.18 -4.21
N GLU A 156 -35.99 -17.90 -4.35
CA GLU A 156 -36.26 -17.32 -5.67
C GLU A 156 -35.01 -17.31 -6.58
N ILE A 157 -33.86 -16.92 -6.03
CA ILE A 157 -32.62 -16.87 -6.79
C ILE A 157 -32.17 -18.27 -7.21
N SER A 158 -32.17 -19.25 -6.30
CA SER A 158 -31.74 -20.61 -6.60
C SER A 158 -32.66 -21.28 -7.60
N THR A 159 -33.99 -21.12 -7.47
CA THR A 159 -34.94 -21.63 -8.45
C THR A 159 -34.67 -21.06 -9.84
N LYS A 160 -34.56 -19.73 -9.94
CA LYS A 160 -34.27 -19.06 -11.21
C LYS A 160 -32.99 -19.55 -11.85
N MET A 161 -31.92 -19.69 -11.07
CA MET A 161 -30.62 -20.16 -11.54
C MET A 161 -30.69 -21.62 -12.01
N LEU A 162 -31.32 -22.52 -11.27
CA LEU A 162 -31.53 -23.92 -11.64
C LEU A 162 -32.33 -24.06 -12.93
N ASP A 163 -33.40 -23.26 -13.10
CA ASP A 163 -34.22 -23.24 -14.32
C ASP A 163 -33.41 -22.79 -15.52
N LEU A 164 -32.57 -21.74 -15.38
CA LEU A 164 -31.64 -21.29 -16.42
C LEU A 164 -30.62 -22.37 -16.78
N ARG A 165 -30.03 -23.03 -15.77
CA ARG A 165 -29.09 -24.13 -15.99
C ARG A 165 -29.74 -25.28 -16.73
N LYS A 166 -30.97 -25.63 -16.37
CA LYS A 166 -31.75 -26.70 -17.03
C LYS A 166 -32.08 -26.35 -18.49
N ALA A 167 -32.45 -25.11 -18.75
CA ALA A 167 -32.88 -24.66 -20.07
C ALA A 167 -31.69 -24.39 -21.03
N SER A 168 -30.58 -23.84 -20.53
CA SER A 168 -29.51 -23.29 -21.36
C SER A 168 -28.11 -23.77 -20.94
N GLY A 169 -28.02 -24.71 -20.02
CA GLY A 169 -26.73 -25.23 -19.53
C GLY A 169 -26.04 -24.36 -18.47
N PRO A 170 -24.99 -24.87 -17.84
CA PRO A 170 -24.30 -24.15 -16.74
C PRO A 170 -23.60 -22.86 -17.22
N ASP A 171 -23.17 -22.80 -18.48
CA ASP A 171 -22.49 -21.62 -19.05
C ASP A 171 -23.41 -20.44 -19.33
N SER A 172 -24.71 -20.59 -19.10
CA SER A 172 -25.67 -19.47 -19.15
C SER A 172 -25.54 -18.47 -18.00
N VAL A 173 -24.73 -18.81 -16.98
CA VAL A 173 -24.48 -17.97 -15.81
C VAL A 173 -23.02 -17.50 -15.82
N TYR A 174 -22.82 -16.20 -15.70
CA TYR A 174 -21.49 -15.61 -15.52
C TYR A 174 -21.35 -15.06 -14.10
N VAL A 175 -20.26 -15.38 -13.42
CA VAL A 175 -20.00 -15.01 -12.02
C VAL A 175 -18.86 -14.01 -11.93
N ILE A 176 -19.15 -12.84 -11.37
CA ILE A 176 -18.17 -11.78 -11.17
C ILE A 176 -17.83 -11.69 -9.68
N GLY A 177 -16.56 -11.95 -9.36
CA GLY A 177 -16.00 -11.77 -8.03
C GLY A 177 -15.53 -10.35 -7.75
N SER A 178 -15.13 -10.12 -6.52
CA SER A 178 -14.66 -8.82 -6.05
C SER A 178 -13.31 -8.94 -5.33
N SER A 179 -12.46 -7.95 -5.50
CA SER A 179 -11.25 -7.77 -4.71
C SER A 179 -11.51 -7.27 -3.27
N LYS A 180 -12.78 -7.08 -2.90
CA LYS A 180 -13.23 -6.78 -1.54
C LYS A 180 -13.63 -8.03 -0.74
N HIS A 181 -13.66 -9.19 -1.39
CA HIS A 181 -13.81 -10.46 -0.69
C HIS A 181 -12.56 -10.76 0.14
N ASN A 182 -12.75 -11.34 1.34
CA ASN A 182 -11.64 -12.00 2.02
C ASN A 182 -11.25 -13.30 1.27
N ASN A 183 -10.17 -13.94 1.65
CA ASN A 183 -9.66 -15.13 0.95
C ASN A 183 -10.67 -16.28 0.97
N GLU A 184 -11.36 -16.47 2.11
CA GLU A 184 -12.36 -17.52 2.28
C GLU A 184 -13.57 -17.30 1.36
N GLN A 185 -14.07 -16.08 1.27
CA GLN A 185 -15.18 -15.74 0.37
C GLN A 185 -14.77 -15.92 -1.10
N ALA A 186 -13.57 -15.46 -1.48
CA ALA A 186 -13.05 -15.59 -2.83
C ALA A 186 -12.90 -17.08 -3.23
N TYR A 187 -12.33 -17.89 -2.33
CA TYR A 187 -12.19 -19.34 -2.53
C TYR A 187 -13.54 -20.03 -2.64
N LEU A 188 -14.48 -19.72 -1.73
CA LEU A 188 -15.82 -20.30 -1.76
C LEU A 188 -16.55 -19.97 -3.07
N LEU A 189 -16.40 -18.75 -3.58
CA LEU A 189 -17.00 -18.36 -4.84
C LEU A 189 -16.41 -19.18 -6.01
N ARG A 190 -15.09 -19.37 -6.07
CA ARG A 190 -14.43 -20.21 -7.08
C ARG A 190 -14.88 -21.66 -6.98
N LYS A 191 -14.94 -22.18 -5.76
CA LYS A 191 -15.42 -23.54 -5.50
C LYS A 191 -16.86 -23.71 -5.97
N TRP A 192 -17.74 -22.76 -5.65
CA TRP A 192 -19.13 -22.78 -6.08
C TRP A 192 -19.27 -22.80 -7.60
N VAL A 193 -18.54 -21.94 -8.32
CA VAL A 193 -18.54 -21.92 -9.80
C VAL A 193 -18.12 -23.27 -10.38
N SER A 194 -17.11 -23.90 -9.81
CA SER A 194 -16.64 -25.22 -10.24
C SER A 194 -17.71 -26.30 -10.03
N PHE A 195 -18.38 -26.29 -8.89
CA PHE A 195 -19.52 -27.20 -8.62
C PHE A 195 -20.76 -26.88 -9.47
N TRP A 196 -20.94 -25.61 -9.84
CA TRP A 196 -21.98 -25.22 -10.77
C TRP A 196 -21.77 -25.84 -12.16
N GLY A 197 -20.54 -26.15 -12.53
CA GLY A 197 -20.17 -26.83 -13.78
C GLY A 197 -19.83 -25.86 -14.91
N SER A 198 -19.39 -24.63 -14.57
CA SER A 198 -18.95 -23.64 -15.54
C SER A 198 -17.56 -23.09 -15.19
N ASN A 199 -16.89 -22.51 -16.17
CA ASN A 199 -15.70 -21.69 -15.98
C ASN A 199 -15.94 -20.20 -16.30
N ASN A 200 -17.22 -19.83 -16.50
CA ASN A 200 -17.63 -18.45 -16.75
C ASN A 200 -17.59 -17.62 -15.46
N CYS A 201 -16.39 -17.31 -15.02
CA CYS A 201 -16.15 -16.45 -13.88
C CYS A 201 -14.93 -15.56 -14.12
N ASP A 202 -14.92 -14.42 -13.48
CA ASP A 202 -13.76 -13.54 -13.39
C ASP A 202 -13.94 -12.60 -12.20
N HIS A 203 -12.97 -11.75 -11.93
CA HIS A 203 -13.08 -10.76 -10.89
C HIS A 203 -12.38 -9.45 -11.25
N GLN A 204 -12.53 -8.45 -10.39
CA GLN A 204 -12.10 -7.08 -10.63
C GLN A 204 -10.60 -6.95 -10.97
N ALA A 205 -9.75 -7.88 -10.54
CA ALA A 205 -8.33 -7.87 -10.86
C ALA A 205 -8.04 -7.92 -12.37
N ARG A 206 -8.94 -8.48 -13.17
CA ARG A 206 -8.83 -8.51 -14.64
C ARG A 206 -8.62 -7.13 -15.25
N ILE A 207 -9.35 -6.14 -14.78
CA ILE A 207 -9.25 -4.75 -15.25
C ILE A 207 -8.35 -3.87 -14.36
N CYS A 208 -7.83 -4.41 -13.27
CA CYS A 208 -6.95 -3.70 -12.34
C CYS A 208 -5.47 -3.97 -12.66
N HIS A 209 -5.01 -5.19 -12.47
CA HIS A 209 -3.57 -5.51 -12.49
C HIS A 209 -3.23 -6.81 -13.22
N SER A 210 -4.11 -7.36 -14.05
CA SER A 210 -3.77 -8.58 -14.81
C SER A 210 -2.52 -8.40 -15.66
N THR A 211 -2.33 -7.24 -16.27
CA THR A 211 -1.11 -6.88 -17.02
C THR A 211 0.13 -6.84 -16.13
N THR A 212 0.02 -6.36 -14.89
CA THR A 212 1.11 -6.38 -13.92
C THR A 212 1.43 -7.81 -13.49
N VAL A 213 0.42 -8.63 -13.13
CA VAL A 213 0.65 -10.03 -12.78
C VAL A 213 1.36 -10.77 -13.90
N ALA A 214 0.86 -10.67 -15.13
CA ALA A 214 1.48 -11.30 -16.28
C ALA A 214 2.89 -10.76 -16.59
N GLY A 215 3.10 -9.45 -16.51
CA GLY A 215 4.39 -8.82 -16.76
C GLY A 215 5.46 -9.25 -15.76
N VAL A 216 5.14 -9.28 -14.48
CA VAL A 216 6.06 -9.71 -13.41
C VAL A 216 6.30 -11.23 -13.49
N ALA A 217 5.24 -12.02 -13.63
CA ALA A 217 5.34 -13.48 -13.74
C ALA A 217 6.17 -13.91 -14.95
N ASN A 218 6.03 -13.25 -16.10
CA ASN A 218 6.83 -13.50 -17.28
C ASN A 218 8.30 -13.06 -17.15
N THR A 219 8.64 -12.32 -16.11
CA THR A 219 10.02 -11.87 -15.89
C THR A 219 10.74 -12.76 -14.87
N TRP A 220 10.11 -13.10 -13.74
CA TRP A 220 10.72 -13.94 -12.69
C TRP A 220 9.79 -14.97 -12.04
N GLY A 221 8.69 -15.32 -12.68
CA GLY A 221 7.89 -16.50 -12.35
C GLY A 221 6.70 -16.27 -11.43
N TYR A 222 6.60 -15.17 -10.67
CA TYR A 222 5.49 -14.91 -9.78
C TYR A 222 5.02 -13.45 -9.81
N GLY A 223 3.73 -13.23 -9.95
CA GLY A 223 3.12 -11.93 -10.23
C GLY A 223 2.81 -11.10 -8.98
N ALA A 224 3.73 -11.01 -8.03
CA ALA A 224 3.54 -10.26 -6.79
C ALA A 224 4.63 -9.22 -6.55
N MET A 225 4.37 -8.30 -5.64
CA MET A 225 5.33 -7.34 -5.09
C MET A 225 6.46 -8.09 -4.37
N THR A 226 7.71 -7.68 -4.57
CA THR A 226 8.88 -8.42 -4.06
C THR A 226 9.19 -8.13 -2.60
N ASN A 227 8.85 -6.95 -2.11
CA ASN A 227 9.15 -6.47 -0.76
C ASN A 227 7.87 -5.99 -0.07
N SER A 228 7.90 -5.83 1.24
CA SER A 228 6.77 -5.29 2.02
C SER A 228 6.80 -3.76 2.09
N TYR A 229 5.68 -3.14 2.46
CA TYR A 229 5.60 -1.68 2.59
C TYR A 229 6.62 -1.12 3.59
N ASN A 230 6.80 -1.77 4.73
CA ASN A 230 7.75 -1.34 5.76
C ASN A 230 9.21 -1.51 5.33
N ASP A 231 9.53 -2.41 4.41
CA ASP A 231 10.88 -2.58 3.89
C ASP A 231 11.36 -1.39 3.04
N MET A 232 10.43 -0.58 2.52
CA MET A 232 10.76 0.63 1.74
C MET A 232 11.62 1.64 2.50
N GLN A 233 11.58 1.63 3.85
CA GLN A 233 12.43 2.47 4.68
C GLN A 233 13.93 2.18 4.52
N ASN A 234 14.29 1.01 3.98
CA ASN A 234 15.67 0.59 3.75
C ASN A 234 16.20 1.03 2.38
N SER A 235 15.35 1.62 1.53
CA SER A 235 15.75 2.10 0.20
C SER A 235 16.69 3.29 0.27
N LYS A 236 17.63 3.39 -0.68
CA LYS A 236 18.49 4.56 -0.87
C LYS A 236 18.03 5.45 -2.02
N CYS A 237 17.29 4.88 -2.97
CA CYS A 237 16.59 5.61 -4.02
C CYS A 237 15.27 4.93 -4.34
N ALA A 238 14.22 5.70 -4.59
CA ALA A 238 12.92 5.20 -4.98
C ALA A 238 12.41 5.92 -6.24
N LEU A 239 12.08 5.14 -7.26
CA LEU A 239 11.44 5.62 -8.48
C LEU A 239 9.94 5.32 -8.42
N TYR A 240 9.11 6.35 -8.25
CA TYR A 240 7.66 6.25 -8.38
C TYR A 240 7.27 6.57 -9.84
N ILE A 241 6.68 5.61 -10.53
CA ILE A 241 6.26 5.80 -11.91
C ILE A 241 4.80 5.32 -12.09
N GLY A 242 3.92 6.25 -12.51
CA GLY A 242 2.49 5.96 -12.63
C GLY A 242 1.80 5.60 -11.30
N SER A 243 2.28 6.16 -10.17
CA SER A 243 1.74 5.90 -8.83
C SER A 243 1.60 7.19 -8.03
N ASN A 244 0.37 7.58 -7.70
CA ASN A 244 0.09 8.69 -6.79
C ASN A 244 -0.21 8.18 -5.37
N ALA A 245 0.81 7.65 -4.71
CA ALA A 245 0.71 7.02 -3.41
C ALA A 245 0.16 7.96 -2.32
N ALA A 246 0.48 9.24 -2.36
CA ALA A 246 0.01 10.23 -1.38
C ALA A 246 -1.52 10.35 -1.32
N GLU A 247 -2.22 10.05 -2.41
CA GLU A 247 -3.68 10.07 -2.47
C GLU A 247 -4.29 8.67 -2.39
N ALA A 248 -3.74 7.71 -3.14
CA ALA A 248 -4.30 6.37 -3.24
C ALA A 248 -3.91 5.46 -2.07
N HIS A 249 -2.65 5.56 -1.61
CA HIS A 249 -2.04 4.70 -0.58
C HIS A 249 -1.33 5.52 0.50
N PRO A 250 -2.00 6.50 1.17
CA PRO A 250 -1.30 7.54 1.94
C PRO A 250 -0.36 7.02 3.01
N VAL A 251 -0.75 5.94 3.72
CA VAL A 251 0.05 5.38 4.81
C VAL A 251 1.33 4.70 4.32
N SER A 252 1.39 4.26 3.06
CA SER A 252 2.63 3.71 2.49
C SER A 252 3.77 4.75 2.44
N LEU A 253 3.44 6.04 2.32
CA LEU A 253 4.43 7.11 2.34
C LEU A 253 5.12 7.28 3.69
N LEU A 254 4.55 6.78 4.78
CA LEU A 254 5.19 6.81 6.10
C LEU A 254 6.60 6.20 6.03
N HIS A 255 6.71 5.00 5.47
CA HIS A 255 7.98 4.30 5.34
C HIS A 255 8.93 4.98 4.33
N MET A 256 8.40 5.55 3.24
CA MET A 256 9.19 6.31 2.29
C MET A 256 9.72 7.63 2.89
N LEU A 257 8.93 8.30 3.72
CA LEU A 257 9.36 9.51 4.41
C LEU A 257 10.45 9.18 5.45
N HIS A 258 10.34 8.08 6.18
CA HIS A 258 11.43 7.60 7.04
C HIS A 258 12.71 7.31 6.25
N ALA A 259 12.59 6.69 5.05
CA ALA A 259 13.74 6.51 4.17
C ALA A 259 14.35 7.86 3.74
N LYS A 260 13.52 8.86 3.40
CA LYS A 260 13.99 10.21 3.04
C LYS A 260 14.70 10.92 4.20
N GLU A 261 14.19 10.79 5.41
CA GLU A 261 14.86 11.30 6.61
C GLU A 261 16.26 10.66 6.81
N ALA A 262 16.42 9.41 6.36
CA ALA A 262 17.70 8.69 6.33
C ALA A 262 18.54 8.97 5.06
N GLY A 263 18.11 9.92 4.22
CA GLY A 263 18.85 10.36 3.01
C GLY A 263 18.46 9.68 1.71
N CYS A 264 17.43 8.86 1.68
CA CYS A 264 16.92 8.25 0.45
C CYS A 264 16.47 9.32 -0.56
N LYS A 265 16.79 9.13 -1.82
CA LYS A 265 16.35 9.98 -2.93
C LYS A 265 15.02 9.47 -3.50
N MET A 266 14.13 10.38 -3.85
CA MET A 266 12.83 10.05 -4.40
C MET A 266 12.63 10.73 -5.76
N ILE A 267 12.44 9.92 -6.79
CA ILE A 267 12.12 10.37 -8.16
C ILE A 267 10.65 10.04 -8.42
N VAL A 268 9.88 10.99 -8.94
CA VAL A 268 8.51 10.75 -9.37
C VAL A 268 8.37 11.05 -10.85
N VAL A 269 7.90 10.07 -11.58
CA VAL A 269 7.66 10.13 -13.03
C VAL A 269 6.16 9.99 -13.29
N ASP A 270 5.51 11.04 -13.72
CA ASP A 270 4.06 11.08 -13.92
C ASP A 270 3.71 12.20 -14.92
N PRO A 271 2.75 12.03 -15.82
CA PRO A 271 2.30 13.11 -16.70
C PRO A 271 1.68 14.28 -15.94
N ARG A 272 1.26 14.08 -14.70
CA ARG A 272 0.68 15.10 -13.81
C ARG A 272 1.55 15.34 -12.57
N PHE A 273 1.72 16.61 -12.17
CA PHE A 273 2.33 16.94 -10.88
C PHE A 273 1.37 16.59 -9.74
N THR A 274 1.60 15.44 -9.10
CA THR A 274 0.73 14.87 -8.07
C THR A 274 1.17 15.27 -6.66
N ARG A 275 0.35 14.94 -5.65
CA ARG A 275 0.76 15.10 -4.24
C ARG A 275 1.96 14.23 -3.88
N THR A 276 2.17 13.12 -4.56
CA THR A 276 3.39 12.30 -4.43
C THR A 276 4.59 13.04 -5.02
N ALA A 277 4.43 13.64 -6.20
CA ALA A 277 5.46 14.46 -6.85
C ALA A 277 5.90 15.64 -5.98
N ALA A 278 4.98 16.24 -5.22
CA ALA A 278 5.28 17.33 -4.30
C ALA A 278 6.21 16.93 -3.12
N ARG A 279 6.49 15.63 -2.94
CA ARG A 279 7.42 15.08 -1.93
C ARG A 279 8.71 14.54 -2.52
N ALA A 280 8.80 14.51 -3.86
CA ALA A 280 9.97 14.04 -4.58
C ALA A 280 11.15 15.00 -4.47
N ASP A 281 12.36 14.48 -4.59
CA ASP A 281 13.56 15.26 -4.84
C ASP A 281 13.61 15.69 -6.31
N GLU A 282 13.11 14.79 -7.20
CA GLU A 282 13.04 15.03 -8.63
C GLU A 282 11.67 14.64 -9.20
N PHE A 283 11.06 15.54 -9.96
CA PHE A 283 9.84 15.27 -10.72
C PHE A 283 10.12 15.31 -12.22
N ILE A 284 9.73 14.26 -12.92
CA ILE A 284 9.90 14.12 -14.37
C ILE A 284 8.52 13.93 -15.00
N ARG A 285 8.20 14.82 -15.94
CA ARG A 285 6.96 14.75 -16.71
C ARG A 285 7.22 14.07 -18.04
N LEU A 286 6.63 12.88 -18.25
CA LEU A 286 6.67 12.18 -19.53
C LEU A 286 5.34 12.34 -20.27
N ARG A 287 5.32 12.04 -21.57
CA ARG A 287 4.08 11.85 -22.34
C ARG A 287 3.38 10.58 -21.85
N SER A 288 2.06 10.61 -21.71
CA SER A 288 1.29 9.41 -21.36
C SER A 288 1.52 8.27 -22.34
N GLY A 289 1.79 7.07 -21.84
CA GLY A 289 2.06 5.88 -22.63
C GLY A 289 3.49 5.72 -23.13
N SER A 290 4.41 6.61 -22.73
CA SER A 290 5.83 6.55 -23.10
C SER A 290 6.75 6.04 -21.97
N ASP A 291 6.22 5.20 -21.10
CA ASP A 291 6.97 4.61 -19.99
C ASP A 291 8.13 3.74 -20.49
N ILE A 292 7.92 2.94 -21.54
CA ILE A 292 8.96 2.06 -22.13
C ILE A 292 10.13 2.89 -22.66
N PRO A 293 9.94 3.90 -23.54
CA PRO A 293 11.01 4.79 -23.97
C PRO A 293 11.80 5.39 -22.79
N PHE A 294 11.12 5.88 -21.76
CA PHE A 294 11.78 6.45 -20.60
C PHE A 294 12.62 5.41 -19.84
N LEU A 295 12.07 4.24 -19.53
CA LEU A 295 12.76 3.17 -18.80
C LEU A 295 13.94 2.59 -19.62
N PHE A 296 13.76 2.42 -20.93
CA PHE A 296 14.83 1.94 -21.80
C PHE A 296 15.90 3.00 -22.06
N GLY A 297 15.53 4.27 -22.03
CA GLY A 297 16.50 5.37 -21.98
C GLY A 297 17.36 5.35 -20.72
N MET A 298 16.77 5.04 -19.56
CA MET A 298 17.54 4.83 -18.32
C MET A 298 18.48 3.62 -18.47
N LEU A 299 18.00 2.50 -19.03
CA LEU A 299 18.84 1.32 -19.29
C LEU A 299 19.98 1.62 -20.26
N TYR A 300 19.76 2.42 -21.31
CA TYR A 300 20.80 2.86 -22.21
C TYR A 300 21.96 3.56 -21.46
N HIS A 301 21.63 4.51 -20.59
CA HIS A 301 22.67 5.20 -19.80
C HIS A 301 23.35 4.29 -18.78
N ILE A 302 22.60 3.36 -18.16
CA ILE A 302 23.17 2.38 -17.23
C ILE A 302 24.19 1.50 -17.95
N PHE A 303 23.84 0.95 -19.10
CA PHE A 303 24.75 0.09 -19.89
C PHE A 303 25.94 0.86 -20.48
N LYS A 304 25.69 2.08 -20.99
CA LYS A 304 26.74 2.93 -21.57
C LYS A 304 27.81 3.31 -20.55
N ASN A 305 27.44 3.48 -19.29
CA ASN A 305 28.34 3.90 -18.22
C ASN A 305 28.84 2.73 -17.34
N GLY A 306 28.43 1.48 -17.63
CA GLY A 306 28.85 0.30 -16.86
C GLY A 306 28.33 0.31 -15.41
N TRP A 307 27.11 0.79 -15.21
CA TRP A 307 26.49 0.86 -13.87
C TRP A 307 25.65 -0.35 -13.52
N GLU A 308 25.49 -1.29 -14.46
CA GLU A 308 24.79 -2.56 -14.23
C GLU A 308 25.51 -3.42 -13.18
N ASP A 309 24.76 -4.25 -12.48
CA ASP A 309 25.30 -5.28 -11.60
C ASP A 309 25.65 -6.54 -12.39
N THR A 310 26.87 -6.55 -12.97
CA THR A 310 27.32 -7.66 -13.84
C THR A 310 27.37 -8.99 -13.11
N LYS A 311 27.71 -8.97 -11.79
CA LYS A 311 27.71 -10.21 -11.01
C LYS A 311 26.31 -10.77 -10.84
N TYR A 312 25.36 -9.92 -10.44
CA TYR A 312 23.97 -10.32 -10.30
C TYR A 312 23.38 -10.84 -11.63
N ILE A 313 23.66 -10.13 -12.72
CA ILE A 313 23.19 -10.51 -14.06
C ILE A 313 23.72 -11.90 -14.43
N ASN A 314 25.03 -12.13 -14.29
CA ASN A 314 25.64 -13.39 -14.67
C ASN A 314 25.16 -14.57 -13.80
N ASP A 315 24.90 -14.33 -12.52
CA ASP A 315 24.50 -15.37 -11.58
C ASP A 315 23.00 -15.72 -11.69
N ARG A 316 22.14 -14.79 -12.12
CA ARG A 316 20.69 -14.89 -11.91
C ARG A 316 19.81 -14.53 -13.10
N VAL A 317 20.34 -13.91 -14.14
CA VAL A 317 19.49 -13.36 -15.22
C VAL A 317 19.81 -14.01 -16.56
N TYR A 318 18.78 -14.57 -17.20
CA TYR A 318 18.92 -15.16 -18.54
C TYR A 318 18.58 -14.13 -19.62
N GLY A 319 19.37 -14.09 -20.70
CA GLY A 319 19.06 -13.32 -21.90
C GLY A 319 19.31 -11.80 -21.80
N MET A 320 20.04 -11.31 -20.80
CA MET A 320 20.32 -9.89 -20.65
C MET A 320 21.21 -9.32 -21.75
N ASP A 321 22.04 -10.13 -22.36
CA ASP A 321 22.86 -9.79 -23.54
C ASP A 321 21.99 -9.26 -24.69
N LYS A 322 20.89 -9.94 -24.98
CA LYS A 322 19.93 -9.55 -26.03
C LYS A 322 19.20 -8.24 -25.67
N VAL A 323 18.85 -8.08 -24.40
CA VAL A 323 18.24 -6.82 -23.92
C VAL A 323 19.22 -5.67 -24.07
N LYS A 324 20.49 -5.85 -23.70
CA LYS A 324 21.54 -4.83 -23.84
C LYS A 324 21.74 -4.46 -25.31
N GLU A 325 21.84 -5.44 -26.19
CA GLU A 325 21.97 -5.22 -27.63
C GLU A 325 20.80 -4.39 -28.19
N GLU A 326 19.58 -4.78 -27.90
CA GLU A 326 18.35 -4.08 -28.32
C GLU A 326 18.30 -2.64 -27.80
N VAL A 327 18.60 -2.45 -26.50
CA VAL A 327 18.58 -1.13 -25.87
C VAL A 327 19.64 -0.22 -26.51
N MET A 328 20.86 -0.69 -26.67
CA MET A 328 21.95 0.11 -27.24
C MET A 328 21.75 0.45 -28.70
N ALA A 329 21.10 -0.45 -29.49
CA ALA A 329 20.85 -0.22 -30.91
C ALA A 329 19.67 0.72 -31.20
N LYS A 330 18.59 0.63 -30.39
CA LYS A 330 17.32 1.28 -30.73
C LYS A 330 16.93 2.44 -29.84
N TRP A 331 17.38 2.45 -28.58
CA TRP A 331 16.91 3.43 -27.58
C TRP A 331 17.96 4.50 -27.29
N THR A 332 18.47 5.10 -28.36
CA THR A 332 19.40 6.22 -28.28
C THR A 332 18.75 7.46 -27.64
N PRO A 333 19.50 8.35 -26.99
CA PRO A 333 18.97 9.49 -26.27
C PRO A 333 18.01 10.38 -27.07
N ASP A 334 18.35 10.65 -28.34
CA ASP A 334 17.53 11.42 -29.27
C ASP A 334 16.14 10.77 -29.52
N LYS A 335 16.11 9.45 -29.77
CA LYS A 335 14.87 8.70 -29.96
C LYS A 335 14.05 8.61 -28.69
N VAL A 336 14.69 8.48 -27.54
CA VAL A 336 14.03 8.48 -26.25
C VAL A 336 13.39 9.84 -25.97
N GLU A 337 14.11 10.93 -26.18
CA GLU A 337 13.59 12.29 -26.00
C GLU A 337 12.43 12.57 -26.97
N GLU A 338 12.56 12.21 -28.24
CA GLU A 338 11.49 12.30 -29.22
C GLU A 338 10.22 11.55 -28.77
N ALA A 339 10.37 10.30 -28.30
CA ALA A 339 9.25 9.45 -27.92
C ALA A 339 8.58 9.88 -26.62
N CYS A 340 9.34 10.16 -25.55
CA CYS A 340 8.78 10.43 -24.22
C CYS A 340 8.66 11.92 -23.87
N GLY A 341 9.34 12.81 -24.61
CA GLY A 341 9.36 14.23 -24.35
C GLY A 341 10.13 14.62 -23.08
N VAL A 342 11.00 13.74 -22.61
CA VAL A 342 11.88 13.99 -21.47
C VAL A 342 13.29 14.27 -21.98
N PRO A 343 13.89 15.42 -21.68
CA PRO A 343 15.25 15.74 -22.09
C PRO A 343 16.26 14.67 -21.64
N GLU A 344 17.23 14.33 -22.50
CA GLU A 344 18.28 13.33 -22.20
C GLU A 344 18.89 13.51 -20.81
N ALA A 345 19.25 14.75 -20.46
CA ALA A 345 19.87 15.04 -19.15
C ALA A 345 19.01 14.60 -17.95
N ARG A 346 17.69 14.61 -18.09
CA ARG A 346 16.76 14.19 -17.04
C ARG A 346 16.64 12.67 -16.97
N VAL A 347 16.70 11.98 -18.11
CA VAL A 347 16.73 10.52 -18.18
C VAL A 347 18.04 9.99 -17.59
N TYR A 348 19.16 10.61 -17.99
CA TYR A 348 20.50 10.31 -17.46
C TYR A 348 20.53 10.46 -15.92
N MET A 349 20.07 11.61 -15.42
CA MET A 349 20.03 11.89 -13.99
C MET A 349 19.22 10.82 -13.23
N ALA A 350 18.04 10.43 -13.73
CA ALA A 350 17.23 9.39 -13.08
C ALA A 350 17.95 8.04 -13.07
N ALA A 351 18.58 7.67 -14.17
CA ALA A 351 19.39 6.45 -14.29
C ALA A 351 20.57 6.45 -13.30
N GLU A 352 21.30 7.56 -13.23
CA GLU A 352 22.44 7.74 -12.32
C GLU A 352 22.01 7.68 -10.85
N MET A 353 20.92 8.38 -10.50
CA MET A 353 20.41 8.38 -9.13
C MET A 353 20.04 6.97 -8.66
N MET A 354 19.36 6.18 -9.49
CA MET A 354 19.00 4.80 -9.15
C MET A 354 20.21 3.87 -9.09
N ALA A 355 21.14 3.99 -10.04
CA ALA A 355 22.31 3.13 -10.14
C ALA A 355 23.32 3.37 -9.01
N LYS A 356 23.54 4.64 -8.61
CA LYS A 356 24.52 5.02 -7.60
C LYS A 356 23.99 4.98 -6.16
N ASN A 357 22.65 4.95 -5.97
CA ASN A 357 22.04 4.87 -4.64
C ASN A 357 21.30 3.54 -4.48
N ARG A 358 22.03 2.43 -4.53
CA ARG A 358 21.48 1.09 -4.27
C ARG A 358 21.55 0.72 -2.78
N PRO A 359 20.61 -0.09 -2.24
CA PRO A 359 19.46 -0.66 -2.91
C PRO A 359 18.46 0.40 -3.34
N SER A 360 17.94 0.26 -4.56
CA SER A 360 16.91 1.16 -5.08
C SER A 360 15.63 0.41 -5.44
N THR A 361 14.48 1.02 -5.16
CA THR A 361 13.18 0.42 -5.41
C THR A 361 12.45 1.14 -6.54
N ILE A 362 11.60 0.40 -7.26
CA ILE A 362 10.62 0.97 -8.18
C ILE A 362 9.22 0.73 -7.64
N VAL A 363 8.39 1.79 -7.69
CA VAL A 363 7.00 1.76 -7.22
C VAL A 363 6.09 2.14 -8.36
N TRP A 364 5.14 1.26 -8.70
CA TRP A 364 4.10 1.59 -9.66
C TRP A 364 2.70 1.19 -9.20
N CYS A 365 1.71 1.71 -9.88
CA CYS A 365 0.30 1.42 -9.70
C CYS A 365 -0.40 1.34 -11.07
N MET A 366 -1.63 1.83 -11.15
CA MET A 366 -2.46 1.76 -12.36
C MET A 366 -1.91 2.57 -13.54
N GLY A 367 -1.09 3.58 -13.30
CA GLY A 367 -0.50 4.39 -14.36
C GLY A 367 0.40 3.62 -15.32
N GLN A 368 1.08 2.57 -14.86
CA GLN A 368 1.80 1.63 -15.74
C GLN A 368 0.92 0.46 -16.20
N THR A 369 0.07 -0.02 -15.31
CA THR A 369 -0.68 -1.26 -15.52
C THR A 369 -1.80 -1.12 -16.56
N GLN A 370 -2.55 -0.01 -16.51
CA GLN A 370 -3.77 0.16 -17.31
C GLN A 370 -3.50 0.83 -18.66
N HIS A 371 -2.55 0.27 -19.42
CA HIS A 371 -2.29 0.59 -20.81
C HIS A 371 -2.49 -0.65 -21.69
N THR A 372 -2.75 -0.47 -22.98
CA THR A 372 -2.78 -1.58 -23.95
C THR A 372 -1.44 -2.32 -24.00
N THR A 373 -0.34 -1.63 -23.75
CA THR A 373 1.03 -2.14 -23.63
C THR A 373 1.46 -2.42 -22.20
N GLY A 374 0.55 -2.40 -21.22
CA GLY A 374 0.86 -2.46 -19.80
C GLY A 374 1.75 -3.63 -19.38
N ASN A 375 1.58 -4.81 -19.99
CA ASN A 375 2.46 -5.96 -19.75
C ASN A 375 3.93 -5.63 -20.10
N ALA A 376 4.17 -5.04 -21.25
CA ALA A 376 5.51 -4.66 -21.70
C ALA A 376 6.10 -3.53 -20.82
N VAL A 377 5.28 -2.55 -20.40
CA VAL A 377 5.70 -1.48 -19.48
C VAL A 377 6.17 -2.07 -18.15
N VAL A 378 5.40 -2.99 -17.58
CA VAL A 378 5.75 -3.66 -16.33
C VAL A 378 7.03 -4.48 -16.48
N ARG A 379 7.19 -5.20 -17.58
CA ARG A 379 8.43 -5.95 -17.87
C ARG A 379 9.65 -5.02 -17.97
N ALA A 380 9.51 -3.84 -18.58
CA ALA A 380 10.60 -2.84 -18.63
C ALA A 380 11.02 -2.39 -17.23
N SER A 381 10.07 -2.15 -16.33
CA SER A 381 10.34 -1.85 -14.92
C SER A 381 11.04 -2.99 -14.19
N CYS A 382 10.63 -4.23 -14.45
CA CYS A 382 11.26 -5.42 -13.89
C CYS A 382 12.69 -5.60 -14.41
N ILE A 383 12.93 -5.40 -15.71
CA ILE A 383 14.26 -5.48 -16.32
C ILE A 383 15.20 -4.47 -15.69
N LEU A 384 14.74 -3.23 -15.46
CA LEU A 384 15.55 -2.20 -14.77
C LEU A 384 16.03 -2.68 -13.39
N GLN A 385 15.16 -3.33 -12.63
CA GLN A 385 15.52 -3.85 -11.30
C GLN A 385 16.47 -5.05 -11.35
N LEU A 386 16.35 -5.91 -12.38
CA LEU A 386 17.30 -6.99 -12.61
C LEU A 386 18.69 -6.46 -13.00
N VAL A 387 18.74 -5.45 -13.87
CA VAL A 387 20.00 -4.82 -14.31
C VAL A 387 20.73 -4.18 -13.13
N LEU A 388 20.01 -3.60 -12.19
CA LEU A 388 20.58 -2.97 -11.01
C LEU A 388 20.84 -3.94 -9.83
N GLY A 389 20.49 -5.23 -9.96
CA GLY A 389 20.69 -6.22 -8.89
C GLY A 389 19.82 -5.98 -7.65
N ASN A 390 18.67 -5.34 -7.81
CA ASN A 390 17.82 -4.94 -6.68
C ASN A 390 16.77 -6.00 -6.27
N VAL A 391 16.56 -7.06 -7.05
CA VAL A 391 15.56 -8.10 -6.72
C VAL A 391 16.13 -9.08 -5.70
N GLY A 392 15.39 -9.32 -4.61
CA GLY A 392 15.83 -10.14 -3.50
C GLY A 392 16.70 -9.41 -2.48
N VAL A 393 16.70 -8.08 -2.49
CA VAL A 393 17.45 -7.22 -1.58
C VAL A 393 16.48 -6.36 -0.76
N SER A 394 16.75 -6.24 0.54
CA SER A 394 15.99 -5.33 1.41
C SER A 394 16.15 -3.88 0.95
N GLY A 395 15.06 -3.14 0.87
CA GLY A 395 15.01 -1.77 0.32
C GLY A 395 15.10 -1.69 -1.20
N GLY A 396 15.23 -2.81 -1.90
CA GLY A 396 15.24 -2.92 -3.36
C GLY A 396 13.90 -3.35 -3.94
N GLY A 397 13.98 -4.09 -5.05
CA GLY A 397 12.85 -4.78 -5.67
C GLY A 397 11.79 -3.89 -6.28
N THR A 398 10.60 -4.49 -6.49
CA THR A 398 9.43 -3.82 -7.04
C THR A 398 8.30 -3.77 -6.03
N ASN A 399 7.86 -2.56 -5.73
CA ASN A 399 6.74 -2.31 -4.84
C ASN A 399 5.50 -1.97 -5.66
N ILE A 400 4.61 -2.93 -5.81
CA ILE A 400 3.41 -2.84 -6.63
C ILE A 400 2.23 -2.42 -5.76
N PHE A 401 1.84 -1.15 -5.85
CA PHE A 401 0.75 -0.63 -5.02
C PHE A 401 -0.61 -0.97 -5.64
N ARG A 402 -1.17 -2.10 -5.19
CA ARG A 402 -2.50 -2.55 -5.62
C ARG A 402 -3.59 -1.60 -5.12
N GLY A 403 -4.60 -1.37 -5.95
CA GLY A 403 -5.68 -0.42 -5.60
C GLY A 403 -6.54 -0.89 -4.44
N HIS A 404 -6.97 -2.14 -4.50
CA HIS A 404 -7.88 -2.72 -3.49
C HIS A 404 -7.12 -3.54 -2.45
N ASP A 405 -7.75 -3.67 -1.28
CA ASP A 405 -7.20 -4.32 -0.09
C ASP A 405 -6.81 -5.78 -0.32
N ASN A 406 -7.71 -6.59 -0.88
CA ASN A 406 -7.46 -8.02 -1.09
C ASN A 406 -7.44 -8.44 -2.57
N VAL A 407 -7.06 -7.54 -3.47
CA VAL A 407 -7.03 -7.90 -4.89
C VAL A 407 -5.97 -8.98 -5.20
N GLN A 408 -4.86 -9.03 -4.47
CA GLN A 408 -3.86 -10.09 -4.59
C GLN A 408 -4.45 -11.43 -4.12
N GLY A 409 -4.98 -11.50 -2.90
CA GLY A 409 -5.52 -12.75 -2.36
C GLY A 409 -6.74 -13.26 -3.15
N ALA A 410 -7.61 -12.36 -3.61
CA ALA A 410 -8.73 -12.74 -4.48
C ALA A 410 -8.24 -13.29 -5.83
N THR A 411 -7.09 -12.85 -6.34
CA THR A 411 -6.47 -13.42 -7.54
C THR A 411 -5.85 -14.79 -7.26
N ASP A 412 -5.18 -14.92 -6.11
CA ASP A 412 -4.44 -16.13 -5.76
C ASP A 412 -5.38 -17.33 -5.52
N VAL A 413 -6.57 -17.10 -4.98
CA VAL A 413 -7.48 -18.19 -4.56
C VAL A 413 -8.92 -18.06 -5.08
N GLY A 414 -9.25 -16.98 -5.77
CA GLY A 414 -10.62 -16.62 -6.14
C GLY A 414 -11.08 -17.05 -7.53
N PRO A 415 -12.15 -16.42 -8.01
CA PRO A 415 -12.79 -16.78 -9.28
C PRO A 415 -11.97 -16.26 -10.46
N ASN A 416 -10.89 -16.95 -10.78
CA ASN A 416 -10.06 -16.72 -11.94
C ASN A 416 -10.32 -17.83 -12.97
N PRO A 417 -10.68 -17.53 -14.23
CA PRO A 417 -10.96 -18.55 -15.24
C PRO A 417 -9.69 -19.30 -15.69
N ASP A 418 -8.52 -18.66 -15.55
CA ASP A 418 -7.26 -19.14 -16.13
C ASP A 418 -6.52 -20.14 -15.22
N SER A 419 -6.86 -20.19 -13.93
CA SER A 419 -6.13 -21.00 -12.96
C SER A 419 -6.99 -21.45 -11.79
N LEU A 420 -6.55 -22.52 -11.15
CA LEU A 420 -7.04 -22.96 -9.85
C LEU A 420 -6.40 -22.14 -8.72
N PRO A 421 -6.94 -22.21 -7.49
CA PRO A 421 -6.35 -21.57 -6.32
C PRO A 421 -4.84 -21.88 -6.18
N GLY A 422 -4.02 -20.83 -6.02
CA GLY A 422 -2.56 -20.93 -5.99
C GLY A 422 -1.88 -20.92 -7.37
N TYR A 423 -2.59 -20.48 -8.41
CA TYR A 423 -2.10 -20.41 -9.81
C TYR A 423 -1.78 -21.76 -10.45
N TYR A 424 -2.42 -22.83 -10.00
CA TYR A 424 -2.32 -24.11 -10.68
C TYR A 424 -3.14 -24.10 -11.97
N GLY A 425 -2.51 -24.46 -13.04
CA GLY A 425 -3.14 -24.59 -14.37
C GLY A 425 -3.87 -25.94 -14.55
#